data_c06296117efcb3b0b4be9e4f832d01d9
#
_entry.id   c06296117efcb3b0b4be9e4f832d01d9
#
_cell.length_a   1.000
_cell.length_b   1.000
_cell.length_c   1.000
_cell.angle_alpha   90.00
_cell.angle_beta   90.00
_cell.angle_gamma   90.00
#
_symmetry.space_group_name_H-M   'P 1'
#
loop_
_entity.id
_entity.type
_entity.pdbx_description
1 polymer ?
#
loop_
_entity_poly.entity_id
_entity_poly.type
_entity_poly.pdbx_seq_one_letter_code
_entity_poly.pdbx_strand_id
1 'polypeptide(L)'
;MPRPRLLAALCGALLCAPSLLVALDTCSKNPCHNGGLCKEISQEVRGDVFPSYTCTCLEGYAGSHCEMKCVEPLGMENGNIANSQITASSVRVTFLGLQHWVPELARLNRAGMVNAWTPSSNDDNPWIQVNLLRRMWVTGVVTQGASRLASYEYLKAFKVAYSLNGHEFNFIHDVNEKHKEFAGNWNKNAAHVNLFETPVEAQYVRLYPTSCHTACTLRFELLGCELDGCFNPLGLKNNSIPDKQITASSSYKTWGLHLFSWNPSYARLDKQGNFNAWVAGSYSNDQWLQIFPGNRDNHSHKKNLFETPILARYVRVLPVAWHNRIALRLELLGC
;
A
#
# COMPACT_ATOMS: atom_id res chain seq x y z
N MET A 1 81.14 -7.58 -48.86
CA MET A 1 79.93 -7.58 -49.71
C MET A 1 79.05 -8.71 -49.23
N PRO A 2 77.92 -8.40 -48.72
CA PRO A 2 76.67 -9.06 -49.12
C PRO A 2 75.53 -8.05 -49.15
N ARG A 3 74.54 -8.31 -50.01
CA ARG A 3 73.39 -7.53 -50.34
C ARG A 3 72.30 -7.60 -49.27
N PRO A 4 71.51 -6.50 -48.95
CA PRO A 4 70.38 -6.55 -48.09
C PRO A 4 69.15 -7.13 -48.84
N ARG A 5 68.48 -8.04 -48.19
CA ARG A 5 67.19 -8.61 -48.63
C ARG A 5 66.06 -7.59 -48.25
N LEU A 6 65.30 -7.21 -49.31
CA LEU A 6 64.00 -6.53 -49.12
C LEU A 6 63.02 -7.47 -48.45
N LEU A 7 62.53 -7.07 -47.29
CA LEU A 7 61.34 -7.61 -46.69
C LEU A 7 60.15 -6.72 -47.14
N ALA A 8 59.31 -7.26 -48.01
CA ALA A 8 58.06 -6.65 -48.40
C ALA A 8 57.09 -6.74 -47.19
N ALA A 9 56.76 -5.58 -46.61
CA ALA A 9 55.73 -5.47 -45.64
C ALA A 9 54.35 -5.57 -46.32
N LEU A 10 53.68 -6.68 -46.18
CA LEU A 10 52.25 -6.83 -46.48
C LEU A 10 51.46 -6.07 -45.41
N CYS A 11 51.09 -4.83 -45.71
CA CYS A 11 50.10 -4.08 -44.97
C CYS A 11 48.72 -4.62 -45.38
N GLY A 12 48.20 -5.59 -44.61
CA GLY A 12 46.85 -6.04 -44.72
C GLY A 12 45.90 -4.91 -44.38
N ALA A 13 45.10 -4.49 -45.35
CA ALA A 13 43.99 -3.58 -45.12
C ALA A 13 42.95 -4.27 -44.21
N LEU A 14 43.09 -4.07 -42.90
CA LEU A 14 41.98 -4.33 -42.01
C LEU A 14 40.89 -3.28 -42.33
N LEU A 15 39.86 -3.77 -43.03
CA LEU A 15 38.60 -3.09 -43.16
C LEU A 15 38.08 -2.75 -41.77
N CYS A 16 38.22 -1.49 -41.34
CA CYS A 16 37.41 -0.90 -40.27
C CYS A 16 35.97 -0.93 -40.76
N ALA A 17 35.28 -2.03 -40.49
CA ALA A 17 33.86 -2.03 -40.58
C ALA A 17 33.36 -1.00 -39.55
N PRO A 18 32.52 -0.01 -39.91
CA PRO A 18 31.89 0.82 -38.94
C PRO A 18 31.08 -0.14 -38.05
N SER A 19 31.43 -0.16 -36.76
CA SER A 19 30.62 -0.83 -35.74
C SER A 19 29.21 -0.24 -35.87
N LEU A 20 28.29 -0.98 -36.49
CA LEU A 20 26.89 -0.71 -36.40
C LEU A 20 26.62 -0.75 -34.90
N LEU A 21 26.55 0.41 -34.26
CA LEU A 21 25.85 0.60 -32.98
C LEU A 21 24.40 0.21 -33.30
N VAL A 22 24.07 -1.06 -33.12
CA VAL A 22 22.70 -1.51 -33.03
C VAL A 22 22.16 -0.77 -31.81
N ALA A 23 21.39 0.28 -32.06
CA ALA A 23 20.61 0.91 -31.04
C ALA A 23 19.80 -0.21 -30.38
N LEU A 24 20.18 -0.60 -29.17
CA LEU A 24 19.42 -1.57 -28.40
C LEU A 24 18.08 -0.90 -28.10
N ASP A 25 17.07 -1.22 -28.89
CA ASP A 25 15.68 -0.86 -28.61
C ASP A 25 15.29 -1.52 -27.29
N THR A 26 15.35 -0.73 -26.21
CA THR A 26 15.12 -1.17 -24.84
C THR A 26 13.67 -1.59 -24.61
N CYS A 27 12.75 -1.15 -25.47
CA CYS A 27 11.34 -1.50 -25.45
C CYS A 27 10.94 -2.65 -26.38
N SER A 28 11.86 -3.19 -27.20
CA SER A 28 11.54 -4.20 -28.22
C SER A 28 10.89 -5.48 -27.66
N LYS A 29 11.21 -5.87 -26.44
CA LYS A 29 10.60 -7.00 -25.70
C LYS A 29 9.69 -6.54 -24.56
N ASN A 30 9.15 -5.36 -24.64
CA ASN A 30 8.34 -4.71 -23.59
C ASN A 30 8.65 -5.24 -22.19
N PRO A 31 9.58 -4.66 -21.44
CA PRO A 31 9.94 -5.12 -20.09
C PRO A 31 8.87 -4.81 -19.05
N CYS A 32 7.82 -4.05 -19.42
CA CYS A 32 6.75 -3.66 -18.51
C CYS A 32 5.71 -4.78 -18.39
N HIS A 33 5.40 -5.14 -17.14
CA HIS A 33 4.41 -6.18 -16.82
C HIS A 33 2.98 -5.63 -16.86
N ASN A 34 2.01 -6.51 -16.75
CA ASN A 34 0.59 -6.21 -16.56
C ASN A 34 0.02 -5.16 -17.54
N GLY A 35 0.49 -5.18 -18.79
CA GLY A 35 0.03 -4.27 -19.84
C GLY A 35 0.60 -2.84 -19.75
N GLY A 36 1.59 -2.62 -18.92
CA GLY A 36 2.29 -1.34 -18.85
C GLY A 36 2.95 -0.95 -20.17
N LEU A 37 3.01 0.36 -20.43
CA LEU A 37 3.60 0.92 -21.65
C LEU A 37 5.08 1.23 -21.42
N CYS A 38 5.93 0.68 -22.27
CA CYS A 38 7.36 0.98 -22.28
C CYS A 38 7.62 2.27 -23.07
N LYS A 39 8.40 3.18 -22.48
CA LYS A 39 8.88 4.39 -23.14
C LYS A 39 10.40 4.45 -23.04
N GLU A 40 11.07 4.57 -24.19
CA GLU A 40 12.51 4.78 -24.22
C GLU A 40 12.88 6.15 -23.67
N ILE A 41 13.93 6.17 -22.86
CA ILE A 41 14.55 7.37 -22.30
C ILE A 41 16.06 7.28 -22.46
N SER A 42 16.74 8.42 -22.40
CA SER A 42 18.18 8.49 -22.33
C SER A 42 18.59 8.82 -20.90
N GLN A 43 19.50 8.03 -20.35
CA GLN A 43 20.04 8.26 -19.02
C GLN A 43 21.50 8.69 -19.14
N GLU A 44 21.84 9.85 -18.61
CA GLU A 44 23.22 10.35 -18.56
C GLU A 44 23.90 9.86 -17.26
N VAL A 45 24.99 9.14 -17.40
CA VAL A 45 25.81 8.68 -16.28
C VAL A 45 27.27 9.10 -16.54
N ARG A 46 27.80 10.02 -15.73
CA ARG A 46 29.18 10.55 -15.83
C ARG A 46 29.54 11.17 -17.19
N GLY A 47 28.56 11.77 -17.88
CA GLY A 47 28.75 12.38 -19.19
C GLY A 47 28.52 11.43 -20.39
N ASP A 48 28.34 10.15 -20.16
CA ASP A 48 27.95 9.18 -21.18
C ASP A 48 26.44 8.99 -21.20
N VAL A 49 25.84 8.91 -22.37
CA VAL A 49 24.40 8.73 -22.58
C VAL A 49 24.12 7.26 -22.88
N PHE A 50 23.32 6.64 -22.00
CA PHE A 50 22.91 5.25 -22.16
C PHE A 50 21.43 5.16 -22.52
N PRO A 51 21.03 4.27 -23.45
CA PRO A 51 19.62 3.97 -23.68
C PRO A 51 19.04 3.28 -22.43
N SER A 52 17.91 3.76 -21.97
CA SER A 52 17.17 3.24 -20.84
C SER A 52 15.68 3.28 -21.15
N TYR A 53 14.84 2.83 -20.24
CA TYR A 53 13.40 2.88 -20.41
C TYR A 53 12.70 3.21 -19.08
N THR A 54 11.45 3.63 -19.21
CA THR A 54 10.51 3.75 -18.09
C THR A 54 9.21 3.08 -18.45
N CYS A 55 8.53 2.52 -17.45
CA CYS A 55 7.21 1.92 -17.61
C CYS A 55 6.14 2.88 -17.09
N THR A 56 5.10 3.10 -17.91
CA THR A 56 3.85 3.73 -17.47
C THR A 56 2.87 2.63 -17.14
N CYS A 57 2.49 2.52 -15.87
CA CYS A 57 1.62 1.45 -15.39
C CYS A 57 0.14 1.76 -15.66
N LEU A 58 -0.64 0.71 -15.90
CA LEU A 58 -2.09 0.79 -15.91
C LEU A 58 -2.64 1.04 -14.50
N GLU A 59 -3.90 1.49 -14.45
CA GLU A 59 -4.61 1.72 -13.18
C GLU A 59 -4.51 0.51 -12.25
N GLY A 60 -4.20 0.78 -10.99
CA GLY A 60 -4.10 -0.25 -9.95
C GLY A 60 -2.80 -1.07 -9.98
N TYR A 61 -1.84 -0.71 -10.81
CA TYR A 61 -0.50 -1.32 -10.82
C TYR A 61 0.58 -0.28 -10.50
N ALA A 62 1.68 -0.73 -9.92
CA ALA A 62 2.84 0.09 -9.58
C ALA A 62 4.14 -0.73 -9.69
N GLY A 63 5.27 -0.08 -9.39
CA GLY A 63 6.61 -0.65 -9.53
C GLY A 63 7.33 -0.15 -10.77
N SER A 64 8.66 -0.33 -10.81
CA SER A 64 9.50 0.13 -11.92
C SER A 64 9.15 -0.54 -13.24
N HIS A 65 8.56 -1.74 -13.19
CA HIS A 65 8.14 -2.54 -14.34
C HIS A 65 6.64 -2.85 -14.33
N CYS A 66 5.83 -2.17 -13.52
CA CYS A 66 4.40 -2.42 -13.32
C CYS A 66 4.09 -3.85 -12.83
N GLU A 67 5.02 -4.46 -12.11
CA GLU A 67 4.96 -5.83 -11.64
C GLU A 67 4.02 -6.03 -10.45
N MET A 68 3.66 -4.94 -9.74
CA MET A 68 2.89 -5.00 -8.51
C MET A 68 1.44 -4.59 -8.72
N LYS A 69 0.50 -5.44 -8.29
CA LYS A 69 -0.88 -5.01 -8.08
C LYS A 69 -0.94 -4.16 -6.81
N CYS A 70 -1.40 -2.93 -6.94
CA CYS A 70 -1.28 -1.90 -5.92
C CYS A 70 -2.65 -1.24 -5.66
N VAL A 71 -3.61 -2.01 -5.16
CA VAL A 71 -4.98 -1.55 -4.86
C VAL A 71 -5.45 -2.00 -3.47
N GLU A 72 -4.50 -2.30 -2.58
CA GLU A 72 -4.85 -2.72 -1.22
C GLU A 72 -5.27 -1.51 -0.37
N PRO A 73 -6.23 -1.67 0.55
CA PRO A 73 -6.59 -0.64 1.52
C PRO A 73 -5.39 -0.27 2.40
N LEU A 74 -5.08 1.03 2.50
CA LEU A 74 -3.94 1.52 3.29
C LEU A 74 -4.23 1.60 4.79
N GLY A 75 -5.51 1.52 5.21
CA GLY A 75 -5.83 1.30 6.60
C GLY A 75 -6.69 2.35 7.30
N MET A 76 -7.47 3.11 6.58
CA MET A 76 -8.48 3.99 7.20
C MET A 76 -9.57 3.16 7.88
N GLU A 77 -10.14 2.17 7.19
CA GLU A 77 -11.24 1.35 7.69
C GLU A 77 -10.83 0.49 8.88
N ASN A 78 -9.72 -0.22 8.77
CA ASN A 78 -9.27 -1.18 9.79
C ASN A 78 -8.47 -0.54 10.94
N GLY A 79 -8.23 0.79 10.90
CA GLY A 79 -7.52 1.54 11.93
C GLY A 79 -6.00 1.40 11.91
N ASN A 80 -5.41 0.85 10.86
CA ASN A 80 -3.94 0.85 10.68
C ASN A 80 -3.40 2.28 10.54
N ILE A 81 -4.16 3.17 9.90
CA ILE A 81 -3.93 4.61 9.96
C ILE A 81 -4.50 5.11 11.30
N ALA A 82 -3.65 5.55 12.21
CA ALA A 82 -4.04 6.04 13.53
C ALA A 82 -4.82 7.36 13.44
N ASN A 83 -5.60 7.69 14.48
CA ASN A 83 -6.38 8.94 14.52
C ASN A 83 -5.50 10.18 14.39
N SER A 84 -4.31 10.18 15.00
CA SER A 84 -3.33 11.28 14.93
C SER A 84 -2.77 11.56 13.53
N GLN A 85 -2.94 10.62 12.60
CA GLN A 85 -2.49 10.76 11.21
C GLN A 85 -3.55 11.45 10.33
N ILE A 86 -4.77 11.64 10.83
CA ILE A 86 -5.90 12.18 10.07
C ILE A 86 -6.19 13.60 10.58
N THR A 87 -6.08 14.58 9.71
CA THR A 87 -6.31 15.99 10.02
C THR A 87 -7.25 16.63 8.99
N ALA A 88 -7.86 17.74 9.32
CA ALA A 88 -8.73 18.46 8.41
C ALA A 88 -8.63 19.97 8.63
N SER A 89 -9.07 20.75 7.65
CA SER A 89 -9.13 22.21 7.70
C SER A 89 -10.07 22.71 8.79
N SER A 90 -11.22 22.04 8.95
CA SER A 90 -12.24 22.38 9.90
C SER A 90 -13.11 21.18 10.27
N VAL A 91 -13.94 21.36 11.30
CA VAL A 91 -14.86 20.36 11.83
C VAL A 91 -16.22 20.97 12.05
N ARG A 92 -17.26 20.31 11.61
CA ARG A 92 -18.64 20.71 11.89
C ARG A 92 -19.04 20.24 13.29
N VAL A 93 -19.60 21.17 14.05
CA VAL A 93 -20.19 20.91 15.34
C VAL A 93 -21.69 21.17 15.25
N THR A 94 -22.48 20.22 15.69
CA THR A 94 -23.94 20.27 15.63
C THR A 94 -24.58 19.92 16.96
N PHE A 95 -25.88 20.09 17.07
CA PHE A 95 -26.64 19.75 18.24
C PHE A 95 -26.11 20.40 19.54
N LEU A 96 -26.05 21.74 19.54
CA LEU A 96 -25.59 22.56 20.67
C LEU A 96 -24.20 22.19 21.22
N GLY A 97 -23.29 21.77 20.31
CA GLY A 97 -21.93 21.39 20.71
C GLY A 97 -21.73 19.93 21.10
N LEU A 98 -22.76 19.09 21.02
CA LEU A 98 -22.69 17.69 21.45
C LEU A 98 -22.18 16.71 20.39
N GLN A 99 -22.28 17.09 19.10
CA GLN A 99 -21.87 16.23 17.99
C GLN A 99 -20.73 16.88 17.22
N HIS A 100 -19.57 16.24 17.23
CA HIS A 100 -18.36 16.65 16.53
C HIS A 100 -18.07 15.69 15.38
N TRP A 101 -18.12 16.20 14.15
CA TRP A 101 -17.88 15.44 12.90
C TRP A 101 -16.39 15.50 12.55
N VAL A 102 -15.57 14.93 13.41
CA VAL A 102 -14.11 15.02 13.42
C VAL A 102 -13.43 14.14 12.36
N PRO A 103 -12.19 14.47 11.93
CA PRO A 103 -11.49 13.78 10.85
C PRO A 103 -11.29 12.27 11.09
N GLU A 104 -11.03 11.85 12.30
CA GLU A 104 -10.83 10.45 12.67
C GLU A 104 -12.07 9.56 12.52
N LEU A 105 -13.24 10.16 12.31
CA LEU A 105 -14.48 9.45 11.99
C LEU A 105 -14.62 9.16 10.48
N ALA A 106 -13.80 9.77 9.64
CA ALA A 106 -13.87 9.62 8.17
C ALA A 106 -13.44 8.24 7.65
N ARG A 107 -13.62 7.20 8.46
CA ARG A 107 -13.22 5.81 8.12
C ARG A 107 -14.33 5.12 7.34
N LEU A 108 -13.97 4.44 6.27
CA LEU A 108 -14.92 3.68 5.46
C LEU A 108 -15.72 2.70 6.35
N ASN A 109 -16.99 2.51 6.04
CA ASN A 109 -17.93 1.62 6.73
C ASN A 109 -18.11 1.86 8.26
N ARG A 110 -17.60 2.96 8.77
CA ARG A 110 -17.79 3.29 10.20
C ARG A 110 -19.28 3.39 10.53
N ALA A 111 -19.68 2.72 11.61
CA ALA A 111 -21.03 2.77 12.18
C ALA A 111 -21.17 3.85 13.25
N GLY A 112 -22.40 4.18 13.62
CA GLY A 112 -22.73 5.10 14.70
C GLY A 112 -23.55 6.32 14.25
N MET A 113 -24.01 7.13 15.20
CA MET A 113 -24.82 8.33 14.93
C MET A 113 -23.98 9.50 14.37
N VAL A 114 -22.72 9.59 14.82
CA VAL A 114 -21.70 10.50 14.30
C VAL A 114 -20.57 9.60 13.77
N ASN A 115 -20.55 9.38 12.47
CA ASN A 115 -19.75 8.30 11.87
C ASN A 115 -18.93 8.74 10.64
N ALA A 116 -18.76 10.05 10.43
CA ALA A 116 -18.05 10.61 9.30
C ALA A 116 -17.40 11.94 9.68
N TRP A 117 -16.53 12.44 8.83
CA TRP A 117 -16.09 13.83 8.87
C TRP A 117 -17.01 14.73 8.03
N THR A 118 -17.24 15.94 8.53
CA THR A 118 -17.88 17.01 7.81
C THR A 118 -17.17 18.32 8.16
N PRO A 119 -16.79 19.15 7.16
CA PRO A 119 -16.19 20.45 7.42
C PRO A 119 -17.20 21.43 8.02
N SER A 120 -16.70 22.49 8.66
CA SER A 120 -17.52 23.63 9.07
C SER A 120 -18.24 24.25 7.89
N SER A 121 -19.44 24.78 8.09
CA SER A 121 -20.19 25.49 7.06
C SER A 121 -19.55 26.81 6.60
N ASN A 122 -18.61 27.33 7.37
CA ASN A 122 -17.89 28.57 7.11
C ASN A 122 -16.49 28.33 6.51
N ASP A 123 -16.18 27.09 6.14
CA ASP A 123 -14.90 26.74 5.51
C ASP A 123 -15.08 26.79 3.98
N ASP A 124 -14.54 27.82 3.36
CA ASP A 124 -14.68 28.06 1.92
C ASP A 124 -13.75 27.14 1.08
N ASN A 125 -12.76 26.53 1.70
CA ASN A 125 -11.84 25.64 1.01
C ASN A 125 -11.54 24.38 1.87
N PRO A 126 -12.55 23.55 2.12
CA PRO A 126 -12.42 22.41 3.02
C PRO A 126 -11.50 21.34 2.49
N TRP A 127 -10.73 20.73 3.39
CA TRP A 127 -9.92 19.58 3.08
C TRP A 127 -9.81 18.61 4.26
N ILE A 128 -9.57 17.33 3.94
CA ILE A 128 -9.16 16.30 4.90
C ILE A 128 -7.88 15.65 4.41
N GLN A 129 -6.95 15.37 5.32
CA GLN A 129 -5.61 14.89 5.03
C GLN A 129 -5.28 13.64 5.85
N VAL A 130 -4.57 12.73 5.21
CA VAL A 130 -3.92 11.58 5.85
C VAL A 130 -2.41 11.70 5.72
N ASN A 131 -1.69 11.51 6.82
CA ASN A 131 -0.24 11.29 6.84
C ASN A 131 0.01 9.78 6.94
N LEU A 132 0.59 9.20 5.90
CA LEU A 132 0.96 7.79 5.83
C LEU A 132 2.22 7.45 6.63
N LEU A 133 2.89 8.47 7.22
CA LEU A 133 4.15 8.42 7.97
C LEU A 133 5.38 8.02 7.14
N ARG A 134 5.18 7.48 5.96
CA ARG A 134 6.22 7.08 5.00
C ARG A 134 5.71 7.26 3.58
N ARG A 135 6.62 7.20 2.65
CA ARG A 135 6.27 7.23 1.23
C ARG A 135 5.63 5.92 0.79
N MET A 136 4.56 6.01 0.05
CA MET A 136 3.81 4.89 -0.48
C MET A 136 3.34 5.17 -1.91
N TRP A 137 3.10 4.15 -2.69
CA TRP A 137 2.29 4.28 -3.89
C TRP A 137 0.84 4.42 -3.47
N VAL A 138 0.19 5.49 -3.91
CA VAL A 138 -1.25 5.69 -3.78
C VAL A 138 -1.86 5.60 -5.18
N THR A 139 -2.81 4.71 -5.36
CA THR A 139 -3.40 4.35 -6.66
C THR A 139 -4.86 4.68 -6.74
N GLY A 140 -5.48 5.07 -5.64
CA GLY A 140 -6.90 5.40 -5.65
C GLY A 140 -7.46 5.76 -4.29
N VAL A 141 -8.75 6.06 -4.31
CA VAL A 141 -9.55 6.37 -3.13
C VAL A 141 -10.94 5.76 -3.24
N VAL A 142 -11.42 5.20 -2.15
CA VAL A 142 -12.81 4.75 -2.01
C VAL A 142 -13.53 5.78 -1.15
N THR A 143 -14.66 6.33 -1.61
CA THR A 143 -15.45 7.29 -0.86
C THR A 143 -16.82 6.77 -0.52
N GLN A 144 -17.40 7.25 0.57
CA GLN A 144 -18.73 6.90 1.06
C GLN A 144 -19.35 8.10 1.78
N GLY A 145 -20.63 8.28 1.62
CA GLY A 145 -21.39 9.30 2.34
C GLY A 145 -21.78 8.85 3.76
N ALA A 146 -22.66 9.64 4.39
CA ALA A 146 -23.25 9.31 5.69
C ALA A 146 -24.67 9.87 5.81
N SER A 147 -25.35 9.57 6.91
CA SER A 147 -26.62 10.24 7.25
C SER A 147 -26.50 10.96 8.56
N ARG A 148 -27.05 12.17 8.61
CA ARG A 148 -27.19 12.95 9.81
C ARG A 148 -28.68 13.23 10.05
N LEU A 149 -29.22 12.73 11.16
CA LEU A 149 -30.66 12.75 11.41
C LEU A 149 -31.44 12.12 10.22
N ALA A 150 -32.32 12.86 9.58
CA ALA A 150 -33.06 12.41 8.42
C ALA A 150 -32.41 12.79 7.07
N SER A 151 -31.31 13.56 7.08
CA SER A 151 -30.64 14.01 5.84
C SER A 151 -29.56 13.02 5.38
N TYR A 152 -29.46 12.88 4.07
CA TYR A 152 -28.38 12.13 3.42
C TYR A 152 -27.31 13.11 2.96
N GLU A 153 -26.07 12.86 3.35
CA GLU A 153 -24.96 13.76 3.09
C GLU A 153 -23.82 13.00 2.42
N TYR A 154 -23.30 13.52 1.34
CA TYR A 154 -22.19 12.91 0.61
C TYR A 154 -21.50 13.90 -0.33
N LEU A 155 -20.24 13.61 -0.67
CA LEU A 155 -19.54 14.29 -1.75
C LEU A 155 -20.11 13.86 -3.10
N LYS A 156 -20.38 14.83 -4.00
CA LYS A 156 -20.68 14.57 -5.42
C LYS A 156 -19.41 14.60 -6.26
N ALA A 157 -18.47 15.48 -5.90
CA ALA A 157 -17.19 15.60 -6.57
C ALA A 157 -16.12 16.12 -5.62
N PHE A 158 -14.85 15.79 -5.92
CA PHE A 158 -13.70 16.19 -5.12
C PHE A 158 -12.42 16.16 -5.95
N LYS A 159 -11.39 16.86 -5.46
CA LYS A 159 -10.02 16.79 -5.98
C LYS A 159 -9.12 16.10 -4.98
N VAL A 160 -8.03 15.52 -5.49
CA VAL A 160 -7.00 14.88 -4.66
C VAL A 160 -5.67 15.59 -4.89
N ALA A 161 -4.99 15.90 -3.80
CA ALA A 161 -3.62 16.38 -3.83
C ALA A 161 -2.74 15.47 -2.95
N TYR A 162 -1.46 15.38 -3.31
CA TYR A 162 -0.48 14.56 -2.62
C TYR A 162 0.82 15.33 -2.37
N SER A 163 1.56 14.90 -1.37
CA SER A 163 2.81 15.54 -0.97
C SER A 163 3.77 14.53 -0.34
N LEU A 164 5.07 14.77 -0.47
CA LEU A 164 6.12 14.01 0.20
C LEU A 164 6.54 14.64 1.54
N ASN A 165 6.31 15.94 1.73
CA ASN A 165 6.81 16.70 2.90
C ASN A 165 5.68 17.34 3.74
N GLY A 166 4.42 17.28 3.30
CA GLY A 166 3.27 17.86 3.98
C GLY A 166 3.10 19.38 3.82
N HIS A 167 3.97 20.04 3.08
CA HIS A 167 3.94 21.48 2.85
C HIS A 167 3.60 21.84 1.41
N GLU A 168 4.25 21.21 0.44
CA GLU A 168 4.02 21.38 -0.98
C GLU A 168 3.11 20.27 -1.49
N PHE A 169 1.94 20.66 -2.04
CA PHE A 169 0.94 19.73 -2.54
C PHE A 169 0.79 19.84 -4.04
N ASN A 170 0.88 18.72 -4.72
CA ASN A 170 0.60 18.56 -6.14
C ASN A 170 -0.79 17.96 -6.32
N PHE A 171 -1.63 18.56 -7.14
CA PHE A 171 -2.91 17.97 -7.50
C PHE A 171 -2.72 16.85 -8.53
N ILE A 172 -3.59 15.85 -8.50
CA ILE A 172 -3.71 14.91 -9.61
C ILE A 172 -4.33 15.66 -10.81
N HIS A 173 -3.74 15.48 -11.98
CA HIS A 173 -4.15 16.12 -13.20
C HIS A 173 -4.89 15.14 -14.13
N ASP A 174 -5.75 15.66 -14.97
CA ASP A 174 -6.35 14.96 -16.10
C ASP A 174 -5.43 15.02 -17.32
N VAL A 175 -5.85 14.39 -18.42
CA VAL A 175 -5.10 14.38 -19.69
C VAL A 175 -4.90 15.78 -20.32
N ASN A 176 -5.60 16.79 -19.84
CA ASN A 176 -5.48 18.19 -20.30
C ASN A 176 -4.69 19.06 -19.31
N GLU A 177 -3.94 18.46 -18.40
CA GLU A 177 -3.14 19.11 -17.35
C GLU A 177 -3.97 19.98 -16.38
N LYS A 178 -5.28 19.78 -16.32
CA LYS A 178 -6.14 20.40 -15.31
C LYS A 178 -6.23 19.55 -14.05
N HIS A 179 -6.48 20.20 -12.92
CA HIS A 179 -6.72 19.46 -11.67
C HIS A 179 -7.91 18.52 -11.87
N LYS A 180 -7.65 17.21 -11.82
CA LYS A 180 -8.67 16.18 -12.02
C LYS A 180 -9.74 16.27 -10.95
N GLU A 181 -10.98 16.35 -11.37
CA GLU A 181 -12.14 16.24 -10.50
C GLU A 181 -12.66 14.80 -10.55
N PHE A 182 -12.70 14.18 -9.39
CA PHE A 182 -13.17 12.82 -9.23
C PHE A 182 -14.66 12.78 -8.90
N ALA A 183 -15.38 11.83 -9.47
CA ALA A 183 -16.77 11.59 -9.12
C ALA A 183 -16.87 11.06 -7.69
N GLY A 184 -17.75 11.64 -6.90
CA GLY A 184 -18.03 11.19 -5.54
C GLY A 184 -19.16 10.17 -5.47
N ASN A 185 -20.00 10.30 -4.46
CA ASN A 185 -21.09 9.39 -4.17
C ASN A 185 -22.43 9.91 -4.70
N TRP A 186 -23.40 9.01 -4.86
CA TRP A 186 -24.79 9.32 -5.23
C TRP A 186 -25.80 8.95 -4.12
N ASN A 187 -25.30 8.37 -3.03
CA ASN A 187 -26.07 8.08 -1.83
C ASN A 187 -25.17 8.03 -0.59
N LYS A 188 -25.76 7.80 0.57
CA LYS A 188 -25.08 7.78 1.87
C LYS A 188 -24.31 6.50 2.17
N ASN A 189 -24.60 5.39 1.50
CA ASN A 189 -24.14 4.05 1.91
C ASN A 189 -23.21 3.37 0.89
N ALA A 190 -23.47 3.56 -0.41
CA ALA A 190 -22.66 2.92 -1.43
C ALA A 190 -21.23 3.49 -1.43
N ALA A 191 -20.25 2.63 -1.37
CA ALA A 191 -18.87 3.00 -1.60
C ALA A 191 -18.64 3.22 -3.10
N HIS A 192 -17.86 4.25 -3.44
CA HIS A 192 -17.46 4.54 -4.81
C HIS A 192 -15.95 4.53 -4.92
N VAL A 193 -15.42 3.74 -5.84
CA VAL A 193 -13.98 3.58 -6.08
C VAL A 193 -13.55 4.50 -7.21
N ASN A 194 -12.52 5.28 -6.98
CA ASN A 194 -11.81 6.05 -7.99
C ASN A 194 -10.35 5.59 -8.01
N LEU A 195 -9.92 4.98 -9.10
CA LEU A 195 -8.51 4.68 -9.34
C LEU A 195 -7.86 5.87 -10.06
N PHE A 196 -6.59 6.08 -9.80
CA PHE A 196 -5.79 7.08 -10.47
C PHE A 196 -5.21 6.48 -11.76
N GLU A 197 -5.23 7.23 -12.84
CA GLU A 197 -4.65 6.81 -14.12
C GLU A 197 -3.16 6.48 -13.99
N THR A 198 -2.47 7.20 -13.11
CA THR A 198 -1.07 6.95 -12.77
C THR A 198 -0.92 6.90 -11.25
N PRO A 199 -0.27 5.87 -10.70
CA PRO A 199 0.08 5.84 -9.29
C PRO A 199 0.90 7.06 -8.90
N VAL A 200 0.65 7.59 -7.70
CA VAL A 200 1.43 8.71 -7.16
C VAL A 200 2.23 8.28 -5.94
N GLU A 201 3.48 8.70 -5.87
CA GLU A 201 4.28 8.55 -4.65
C GLU A 201 3.90 9.64 -3.66
N ALA A 202 3.42 9.24 -2.47
CA ALA A 202 2.93 10.18 -1.47
C ALA A 202 3.24 9.70 -0.05
N GLN A 203 3.52 10.65 0.85
CA GLN A 203 3.43 10.48 2.29
C GLN A 203 2.17 11.13 2.84
N TYR A 204 1.71 12.21 2.22
CA TYR A 204 0.50 12.94 2.60
C TYR A 204 -0.48 12.93 1.43
N VAL A 205 -1.73 12.61 1.72
CA VAL A 205 -2.82 12.66 0.74
C VAL A 205 -3.92 13.55 1.30
N ARG A 206 -4.40 14.47 0.48
CA ARG A 206 -5.42 15.44 0.86
C ARG A 206 -6.57 15.40 -0.13
N LEU A 207 -7.80 15.31 0.37
CA LEU A 207 -9.03 15.36 -0.43
C LEU A 207 -9.70 16.71 -0.23
N TYR A 208 -10.08 17.34 -1.32
CA TYR A 208 -10.77 18.64 -1.39
C TYR A 208 -12.18 18.45 -1.94
N PRO A 209 -13.23 18.53 -1.11
CA PRO A 209 -14.60 18.59 -1.58
C PRO A 209 -14.82 19.75 -2.57
N THR A 210 -15.41 19.48 -3.73
CA THR A 210 -15.75 20.51 -4.72
C THR A 210 -17.26 20.63 -4.94
N SER A 211 -18.00 19.53 -4.78
CA SER A 211 -19.46 19.52 -4.89
C SER A 211 -20.05 18.51 -3.91
N CYS A 212 -21.15 18.89 -3.25
CA CYS A 212 -21.73 18.09 -2.18
C CYS A 212 -23.26 18.02 -2.31
N HIS A 213 -23.84 16.98 -1.72
CA HIS A 213 -25.27 16.89 -1.48
C HIS A 213 -25.56 17.18 -0.01
N THR A 214 -26.30 18.20 0.26
CA THR A 214 -26.66 18.73 1.58
C THR A 214 -25.45 19.25 2.37
N ALA A 215 -24.43 18.41 2.59
CA ALA A 215 -23.16 18.76 3.22
C ALA A 215 -22.02 17.87 2.69
N CYS A 216 -20.78 18.38 2.82
CA CYS A 216 -19.56 17.69 2.37
C CYS A 216 -19.14 16.60 3.38
N THR A 217 -20.02 15.66 3.65
CA THR A 217 -19.79 14.58 4.60
C THR A 217 -19.11 13.41 3.91
N LEU A 218 -18.03 12.91 4.50
CA LEU A 218 -17.13 11.94 3.89
C LEU A 218 -16.69 10.85 4.87
N ARG A 219 -16.76 9.61 4.39
CA ARG A 219 -15.97 8.47 4.84
C ARG A 219 -15.15 7.97 3.67
N PHE A 220 -13.93 7.51 3.90
CA PHE A 220 -13.07 7.07 2.80
C PHE A 220 -12.02 6.06 3.25
N GLU A 221 -11.43 5.39 2.25
CA GLU A 221 -10.23 4.57 2.34
C GLU A 221 -9.28 4.97 1.21
N LEU A 222 -7.98 4.93 1.48
CA LEU A 222 -6.95 5.09 0.46
C LEU A 222 -6.52 3.72 -0.06
N LEU A 223 -6.30 3.63 -1.36
CA LEU A 223 -5.80 2.42 -2.01
C LEU A 223 -4.35 2.62 -2.44
N GLY A 224 -3.52 1.60 -2.28
CA GLY A 224 -2.11 1.70 -2.63
C GLY A 224 -1.28 0.52 -2.20
N CYS A 225 0.04 0.72 -2.17
CA CYS A 225 1.03 -0.27 -1.75
C CYS A 225 2.36 0.39 -1.34
N GLU A 226 3.27 -0.40 -0.78
CA GLU A 226 4.62 0.03 -0.45
C GLU A 226 5.45 0.33 -1.71
N LEU A 227 6.39 1.28 -1.63
CA LEU A 227 7.23 1.68 -2.76
C LEU A 227 8.19 0.59 -3.23
N ASP A 228 8.76 -0.12 -2.29
CA ASP A 228 9.81 -1.12 -2.56
C ASP A 228 9.26 -2.50 -2.95
N GLY A 229 7.95 -2.65 -3.01
CA GLY A 229 7.29 -3.90 -3.40
C GLY A 229 7.50 -5.06 -2.41
N CYS A 230 8.18 -4.81 -1.31
CA CYS A 230 8.57 -5.84 -0.34
C CYS A 230 7.44 -6.13 0.68
N PHE A 231 6.24 -6.40 0.20
CA PHE A 231 5.05 -6.69 1.04
C PHE A 231 4.21 -7.86 0.49
N ASN A 232 4.75 -8.60 -0.47
CA ASN A 232 4.06 -9.77 -0.98
C ASN A 232 3.99 -10.85 0.11
N PRO A 233 2.85 -11.58 0.20
CA PRO A 233 2.74 -12.72 1.09
C PRO A 233 3.86 -13.73 0.82
N LEU A 234 4.67 -14.05 1.82
CA LEU A 234 5.78 -15.00 1.68
C LEU A 234 5.33 -16.45 1.62
N GLY A 235 4.04 -16.72 1.87
CA GLY A 235 3.44 -17.99 1.54
C GLY A 235 2.98 -18.85 2.71
N LEU A 236 2.75 -18.30 3.88
CA LEU A 236 2.10 -19.02 4.97
C LEU A 236 0.65 -19.38 4.61
N LYS A 237 -0.12 -18.39 4.10
CA LYS A 237 -1.53 -18.58 3.73
C LYS A 237 -1.72 -19.59 2.59
N ASN A 238 -0.92 -19.51 1.53
CA ASN A 238 -1.05 -20.32 0.31
C ASN A 238 -0.25 -21.62 0.32
N ASN A 239 0.39 -21.98 1.45
CA ASN A 239 1.24 -23.15 1.66
C ASN A 239 2.55 -23.17 0.85
N SER A 240 2.99 -22.07 0.27
CA SER A 240 4.32 -21.96 -0.35
C SER A 240 5.43 -22.18 0.68
N ILE A 241 5.20 -21.79 1.94
CA ILE A 241 6.03 -22.19 3.09
C ILE A 241 5.49 -23.53 3.59
N PRO A 242 6.24 -24.65 3.45
CA PRO A 242 5.78 -25.97 3.88
C PRO A 242 5.72 -26.09 5.41
N ASP A 243 4.87 -27.01 5.91
CA ASP A 243 4.61 -27.20 7.35
C ASP A 243 5.88 -27.45 8.18
N LYS A 244 6.86 -28.17 7.61
CA LYS A 244 8.15 -28.44 8.26
C LYS A 244 9.00 -27.21 8.56
N GLN A 245 8.72 -26.09 7.91
CA GLN A 245 9.40 -24.79 8.14
C GLN A 245 8.71 -23.97 9.23
N ILE A 246 7.53 -24.39 9.70
CA ILE A 246 6.78 -23.69 10.74
C ILE A 246 6.95 -24.44 12.05
N THR A 247 7.67 -23.85 12.97
CA THR A 247 7.97 -24.45 14.27
C THR A 247 7.54 -23.53 15.41
N ALA A 248 7.30 -24.10 16.58
CA ALA A 248 6.98 -23.36 17.79
C ALA A 248 7.60 -24.01 19.02
N SER A 249 7.72 -23.26 20.10
CA SER A 249 8.25 -23.75 21.40
C SER A 249 7.38 -24.84 22.01
N SER A 250 6.06 -24.74 21.84
CA SER A 250 5.09 -25.70 22.37
C SER A 250 3.79 -25.64 21.57
N SER A 251 2.92 -26.65 21.75
CA SER A 251 1.57 -26.69 21.18
C SER A 251 0.58 -27.20 22.19
N TYR A 252 -0.57 -26.55 22.25
CA TYR A 252 -1.65 -26.97 23.12
C TYR A 252 -2.31 -28.25 22.59
N LYS A 253 -2.57 -29.20 23.48
CA LYS A 253 -3.25 -30.46 23.20
C LYS A 253 -4.56 -30.48 23.96
N THR A 254 -5.67 -30.52 23.24
CA THR A 254 -6.99 -30.67 23.87
C THR A 254 -7.09 -32.08 24.43
N TRP A 255 -7.47 -32.22 25.71
CA TRP A 255 -7.51 -33.46 26.47
C TRP A 255 -6.20 -34.27 26.49
N GLY A 256 -5.04 -33.61 26.27
CA GLY A 256 -3.73 -34.28 26.24
C GLY A 256 -3.48 -35.18 25.04
N LEU A 257 -4.39 -35.27 24.09
CA LEU A 257 -4.32 -36.16 22.93
C LEU A 257 -3.64 -35.50 21.73
N HIS A 258 -2.72 -36.18 21.06
CA HIS A 258 -2.03 -35.72 19.86
C HIS A 258 -2.96 -35.42 18.67
N LEU A 259 -4.07 -36.16 18.56
CA LEU A 259 -5.09 -35.96 17.50
C LEU A 259 -5.81 -34.62 17.59
N PHE A 260 -5.79 -33.96 18.75
CA PHE A 260 -6.45 -32.68 18.99
C PHE A 260 -5.43 -31.59 19.36
N SER A 261 -4.34 -31.55 18.60
CA SER A 261 -3.25 -30.58 18.82
C SER A 261 -3.42 -29.33 17.96
N TRP A 262 -3.13 -28.18 18.54
CA TRP A 262 -3.10 -26.88 17.89
C TRP A 262 -1.69 -26.61 17.35
N ASN A 263 -1.34 -27.28 16.25
CA ASN A 263 0.01 -27.37 15.72
C ASN A 263 0.53 -26.03 15.13
N PRO A 264 1.87 -25.84 15.08
CA PRO A 264 2.48 -24.66 14.46
C PRO A 264 2.06 -24.46 13.00
N SER A 265 1.89 -25.53 12.24
CA SER A 265 1.41 -25.47 10.84
C SER A 265 0.01 -24.90 10.67
N TYR A 266 -0.75 -24.76 11.76
CA TYR A 266 -2.07 -24.12 11.74
C TYR A 266 -2.01 -22.59 11.94
N ALA A 267 -0.84 -22.03 12.20
CA ALA A 267 -0.63 -20.57 12.31
C ALA A 267 -0.73 -19.84 10.97
N ARG A 268 -1.45 -20.39 9.99
CA ARG A 268 -1.62 -19.81 8.66
C ARG A 268 -2.79 -18.82 8.65
N LEU A 269 -2.59 -17.65 8.06
CA LEU A 269 -3.64 -16.64 7.93
C LEU A 269 -4.84 -17.24 7.19
N ASP A 270 -6.06 -16.92 7.62
CA ASP A 270 -7.34 -17.37 7.07
C ASP A 270 -7.56 -18.89 7.04
N LYS A 271 -6.77 -19.67 7.76
CA LYS A 271 -6.98 -21.11 7.87
C LYS A 271 -8.36 -21.42 8.43
N GLN A 272 -9.09 -22.30 7.75
CA GLN A 272 -10.41 -22.75 8.13
C GLN A 272 -10.37 -24.09 8.89
N GLY A 273 -11.48 -24.42 9.57
CA GLY A 273 -11.67 -25.68 10.28
C GLY A 273 -11.61 -25.56 11.80
N ASN A 274 -11.83 -26.68 12.49
CA ASN A 274 -11.91 -26.72 13.96
C ASN A 274 -10.56 -26.44 14.66
N PHE A 275 -9.45 -26.77 14.00
CA PHE A 275 -8.10 -26.48 14.43
C PHE A 275 -7.46 -25.52 13.41
N ASN A 276 -7.77 -24.24 13.56
CA ASN A 276 -7.48 -23.23 12.56
C ASN A 276 -6.44 -22.19 12.99
N ALA A 277 -5.72 -22.45 14.09
CA ALA A 277 -4.64 -21.60 14.59
C ALA A 277 -3.59 -22.43 15.30
N TRP A 278 -2.41 -21.87 15.51
CA TRP A 278 -1.49 -22.36 16.52
C TRP A 278 -1.89 -21.82 17.90
N VAL A 279 -1.79 -22.67 18.91
CA VAL A 279 -1.99 -22.29 20.32
C VAL A 279 -0.81 -22.84 21.13
N ALA A 280 -0.19 -21.98 21.96
CA ALA A 280 0.91 -22.37 22.82
C ALA A 280 0.46 -23.36 23.90
N GLY A 281 1.29 -24.36 24.18
CA GLY A 281 1.06 -25.35 25.24
C GLY A 281 1.39 -24.84 26.64
N SER A 282 2.21 -23.80 26.74
CA SER A 282 2.63 -23.15 28.00
C SER A 282 2.67 -21.63 27.81
N TYR A 283 2.57 -20.92 28.94
CA TYR A 283 2.67 -19.46 28.99
C TYR A 283 4.06 -19.10 29.53
N SER A 284 5.00 -18.75 28.66
CA SER A 284 6.31 -18.22 29.04
C SER A 284 6.56 -16.89 28.34
N ASN A 285 7.10 -15.93 29.08
CA ASN A 285 7.46 -14.61 28.58
C ASN A 285 8.97 -14.57 28.38
N ASP A 286 9.46 -14.88 27.18
CA ASP A 286 10.82 -14.51 26.80
C ASP A 286 10.79 -13.12 26.22
N GLN A 287 11.49 -12.17 26.84
CA GLN A 287 11.43 -10.74 26.55
C GLN A 287 12.19 -10.38 25.27
N TRP A 288 11.57 -9.59 24.36
CA TRP A 288 12.21 -8.93 23.23
C TRP A 288 11.73 -7.50 22.97
N LEU A 289 12.54 -6.71 22.24
CA LEU A 289 12.66 -5.27 22.32
C LEU A 289 11.61 -4.42 21.60
N GLN A 290 10.78 -4.94 20.68
CA GLN A 290 9.76 -4.16 19.98
C GLN A 290 8.39 -4.83 20.10
N ILE A 291 7.43 -4.09 20.66
CA ILE A 291 6.06 -4.57 20.84
C ILE A 291 5.20 -4.01 19.70
N PHE A 292 4.62 -4.90 18.90
CA PHE A 292 3.63 -4.56 17.89
C PHE A 292 2.22 -4.75 18.45
N PRO A 293 1.27 -3.84 18.15
CA PRO A 293 -0.12 -4.03 18.54
C PRO A 293 -0.71 -5.25 17.85
N GLY A 294 -1.27 -6.17 18.64
CA GLY A 294 -1.95 -7.36 18.16
C GLY A 294 -3.41 -7.11 17.76
N ASN A 295 -4.13 -8.20 17.48
CA ASN A 295 -5.53 -8.19 17.16
C ASN A 295 -6.39 -7.84 18.39
N ARG A 296 -7.56 -7.23 18.15
CA ARG A 296 -8.55 -6.92 19.18
C ARG A 296 -9.76 -7.88 19.14
N ASP A 297 -9.83 -8.68 18.09
CA ASP A 297 -10.85 -9.69 17.87
C ASP A 297 -10.21 -10.94 17.20
N ASN A 298 -11.02 -11.95 16.90
CA ASN A 298 -10.58 -13.23 16.33
C ASN A 298 -10.78 -13.33 14.80
N HIS A 299 -11.23 -12.27 14.13
CA HIS A 299 -11.56 -12.28 12.70
C HIS A 299 -10.73 -11.27 11.91
N SER A 300 -10.52 -10.06 12.44
CA SER A 300 -9.86 -8.97 11.73
C SER A 300 -8.37 -9.20 11.59
N HIS A 301 -7.82 -8.79 10.46
CA HIS A 301 -6.37 -8.78 10.25
C HIS A 301 -5.76 -7.51 10.84
N LYS A 302 -4.64 -7.64 11.53
CA LYS A 302 -3.81 -6.52 11.97
C LYS A 302 -2.49 -6.56 11.21
N LYS A 303 -2.26 -5.57 10.34
CA LYS A 303 -1.00 -5.39 9.61
C LYS A 303 -0.06 -4.56 10.49
N ASN A 304 1.13 -5.09 10.74
CA ASN A 304 2.22 -4.37 11.38
C ASN A 304 3.40 -4.36 10.42
N LEU A 305 4.01 -3.19 10.24
CA LEU A 305 5.11 -2.99 9.32
C LEU A 305 6.36 -2.62 10.11
N PHE A 306 7.50 -3.11 9.66
CA PHE A 306 8.78 -2.69 10.18
C PHE A 306 9.13 -1.32 9.61
N GLU A 307 9.73 -0.43 10.42
CA GLU A 307 10.19 0.90 9.95
C GLU A 307 11.25 0.75 8.85
N THR A 308 12.09 -0.25 8.99
CA THR A 308 13.06 -0.67 7.97
C THR A 308 12.85 -2.15 7.66
N PRO A 309 12.87 -2.54 6.37
CA PRO A 309 12.87 -3.95 6.00
C PRO A 309 14.05 -4.69 6.64
N ILE A 310 13.81 -5.89 7.14
CA ILE A 310 14.83 -6.74 7.75
C ILE A 310 15.20 -7.88 6.82
N LEU A 311 16.47 -8.06 6.56
CA LEU A 311 16.97 -9.22 5.86
C LEU A 311 17.10 -10.37 6.85
N ALA A 312 16.24 -11.39 6.72
CA ALA A 312 16.20 -12.51 7.66
C ALA A 312 15.95 -13.84 6.97
N ARG A 313 16.70 -14.87 7.40
CA ARG A 313 16.43 -16.26 7.03
C ARG A 313 15.39 -16.91 7.92
N TYR A 314 15.30 -16.47 9.17
CA TYR A 314 14.34 -16.96 10.16
C TYR A 314 13.64 -15.79 10.83
N VAL A 315 12.33 -15.89 10.94
CA VAL A 315 11.50 -14.92 11.68
C VAL A 315 10.83 -15.64 12.84
N ARG A 316 10.94 -15.06 14.05
CA ARG A 316 10.29 -15.57 15.25
C ARG A 316 9.35 -14.51 15.81
N VAL A 317 8.10 -14.89 15.99
CA VAL A 317 7.08 -14.04 16.64
C VAL A 317 6.94 -14.47 18.09
N LEU A 318 7.07 -13.52 19.01
CA LEU A 318 7.01 -13.73 20.45
C LEU A 318 5.79 -13.02 21.01
N PRO A 319 4.71 -13.73 21.36
CA PRO A 319 3.55 -13.11 21.99
C PRO A 319 3.90 -12.58 23.40
N VAL A 320 3.58 -11.30 23.65
CA VAL A 320 3.84 -10.65 24.96
C VAL A 320 2.57 -10.33 25.75
N ALA A 321 1.42 -10.26 25.05
CA ALA A 321 0.11 -10.08 25.66
C ALA A 321 -0.95 -10.86 24.88
N TRP A 322 -1.94 -11.37 25.56
CA TRP A 322 -3.01 -12.17 24.94
C TRP A 322 -4.31 -12.08 25.75
N HIS A 323 -5.41 -12.45 25.11
CA HIS A 323 -6.71 -12.65 25.76
C HIS A 323 -6.99 -14.15 25.86
N ASN A 324 -7.30 -14.67 27.05
CA ASN A 324 -7.52 -16.07 27.40
C ASN A 324 -6.32 -17.00 27.10
N ARG A 325 -5.93 -17.18 25.84
CA ARG A 325 -4.85 -18.05 25.39
C ARG A 325 -3.98 -17.38 24.33
N ILE A 326 -2.72 -17.78 24.28
CA ILE A 326 -1.82 -17.41 23.17
C ILE A 326 -2.26 -18.19 21.94
N ALA A 327 -3.00 -17.55 21.06
CA ALA A 327 -3.44 -18.10 19.76
C ALA A 327 -3.05 -17.14 18.63
N LEU A 328 -2.51 -17.69 17.55
CA LEU A 328 -1.98 -16.87 16.46
C LEU A 328 -2.24 -17.52 15.10
N ARG A 329 -2.67 -16.69 14.16
CA ARG A 329 -2.57 -16.90 12.71
C ARG A 329 -1.82 -15.71 12.13
N LEU A 330 -0.93 -15.94 11.20
CA LEU A 330 -0.11 -14.89 10.61
C LEU A 330 0.20 -15.14 9.14
N GLU A 331 0.55 -14.09 8.45
CA GLU A 331 1.26 -14.10 7.17
C GLU A 331 2.46 -13.15 7.31
N LEU A 332 3.59 -13.54 6.74
CA LEU A 332 4.76 -12.69 6.62
C LEU A 332 4.72 -12.00 5.26
N LEU A 333 5.04 -10.72 5.25
CA LEU A 333 5.12 -9.93 4.04
C LEU A 333 6.57 -9.59 3.75
N GLY A 334 6.96 -9.73 2.50
CA GLY A 334 8.34 -9.50 2.10
C GLY A 334 8.57 -9.63 0.59
N CYS A 335 9.82 -9.72 0.17
CA CYS A 335 10.27 -9.96 -1.19
C CYS A 335 11.40 -11.02 -1.25
#